data_cd39055dea0c8577d353961cae7eb228
#
_entry.id   cd39055dea0c8577d353961cae7eb228
#
_cell.length_a   1.000
_cell.length_b   1.000
_cell.length_c   1.000
_cell.angle_alpha   90.00
_cell.angle_beta   90.00
_cell.angle_gamma   90.00
#
_symmetry.space_group_name_H-M   'P 1'
#
loop_
_entity.id
_entity.type
_entity.pdbx_description
1 polymer ?
#
loop_
_entity_poly.entity_id
_entity_poly.type
_entity_poly.pdbx_seq_one_letter_code
_entity_poly.pdbx_strand_id
1 'polypeptide(L)' 'MKLIHAEYNPLHNSIDINHCNDYILQIDCDQAESGIRTTPNSQRCLNALAIDNPLEYARLALNGEMQAWVDAEDSLEVF' A
#
# COMPACT_ATOMS: atom_id res chain seq x y z
N MET A 1 18.19 -7.80 -5.10
CA MET A 1 16.95 -8.55 -5.20
C MET A 1 15.88 -7.71 -5.87
N LYS A 2 15.13 -8.32 -6.73
CA LYS A 2 14.11 -7.58 -7.45
C LYS A 2 12.75 -8.15 -7.22
N LEU A 3 11.79 -7.28 -7.01
CA LEU A 3 10.41 -7.67 -7.05
C LEU A 3 9.99 -7.75 -8.50
N ILE A 4 9.45 -8.88 -8.87
CA ILE A 4 9.06 -9.10 -10.26
C ILE A 4 7.73 -8.48 -10.53
N HIS A 5 6.80 -8.66 -9.60
CA HIS A 5 5.43 -8.27 -9.87
C HIS A 5 4.66 -8.12 -8.57
N ALA A 6 3.82 -7.11 -8.51
CA ALA A 6 2.90 -6.92 -7.39
C ALA A 6 1.56 -6.53 -7.96
N GLU A 7 0.48 -7.07 -7.38
CA GLU A 7 -0.84 -6.69 -7.82
C GLU A 7 -1.81 -6.73 -6.66
N TYR A 8 -2.85 -5.91 -6.76
CA TYR A 8 -3.88 -5.85 -5.76
C TYR A 8 -4.87 -6.99 -5.96
N ASN A 9 -5.20 -7.67 -4.85
CA ASN A 9 -6.18 -8.75 -4.85
C ASN A 9 -7.43 -8.27 -4.16
N PRO A 10 -8.50 -7.97 -4.90
CA PRO A 10 -9.73 -7.45 -4.28
C PRO A 10 -10.48 -8.48 -3.44
N LEU A 11 -10.26 -9.76 -3.69
CA LEU A 11 -10.93 -10.79 -2.92
C LEU A 11 -10.45 -10.82 -1.48
N HIS A 12 -9.16 -10.55 -1.29
CA HIS A 12 -8.55 -10.61 0.04
C HIS A 12 -8.15 -9.23 0.55
N ASN A 13 -8.35 -8.19 -0.26
CA ASN A 13 -7.90 -6.84 0.07
C ASN A 13 -6.42 -6.87 0.45
N SER A 14 -5.61 -7.39 -0.44
CA SER A 14 -4.19 -7.59 -0.19
C SER A 14 -3.37 -7.24 -1.42
N ILE A 15 -2.06 -7.08 -1.18
CA ILE A 15 -1.10 -6.93 -2.27
C ILE A 15 -0.33 -8.24 -2.36
N ASP A 16 -0.42 -8.88 -3.49
CA ASP A 16 0.28 -10.14 -3.74
C ASP A 16 1.56 -9.84 -4.50
N ILE A 17 2.69 -10.27 -3.95
CA ILE A 17 4.00 -9.98 -4.50
C ILE A 17 4.67 -11.29 -4.92
N ASN A 18 5.06 -11.36 -6.18
CA ASN A 18 5.77 -12.51 -6.72
C ASN A 18 7.25 -12.19 -6.82
N HIS A 19 8.07 -13.12 -6.35
CA HIS A 19 9.51 -13.04 -6.48
C HIS A 19 9.98 -13.96 -7.57
N CYS A 20 11.19 -13.74 -8.04
CA CYS A 20 11.74 -14.54 -9.13
C CYS A 20 11.91 -16.01 -8.75
N ASN A 21 11.85 -16.35 -7.48
CA ASN A 21 11.96 -17.73 -7.01
C ASN A 21 10.60 -18.37 -6.72
N ASP A 22 9.56 -17.84 -7.33
CA ASP A 22 8.20 -18.33 -7.11
C ASP A 22 7.71 -18.12 -5.70
N TYR A 23 8.42 -17.33 -4.95
CA TYR A 23 8.01 -17.00 -3.60
C TYR A 23 6.93 -15.93 -3.66
N ILE A 24 5.83 -16.15 -2.95
CA ILE A 24 4.73 -15.22 -2.91
C ILE A 24 4.62 -14.64 -1.52
N LEU A 25 4.70 -13.32 -1.45
CA LEU A 25 4.49 -12.58 -0.22
C LEU A 25 3.17 -11.85 -0.36
N GLN A 26 2.34 -11.94 0.66
CA GLN A 26 1.04 -11.28 0.64
C GLN A 26 1.00 -10.25 1.75
N ILE A 27 0.62 -9.02 1.40
CA ILE A 27 0.48 -7.94 2.37
C ILE A 27 -1.01 -7.65 2.51
N ASP A 28 -1.52 -7.87 3.71
CA ASP A 28 -2.92 -7.58 4.03
C ASP A 28 -3.07 -6.08 4.19
N CYS A 29 -3.89 -5.46 3.35
CA CYS A 29 -4.08 -4.02 3.37
C CYS A 29 -4.69 -3.55 4.70
N ASP A 30 -5.63 -4.32 5.25
CA ASP A 30 -6.22 -3.97 6.53
C ASP A 30 -5.18 -3.95 7.64
N GLN A 31 -4.31 -4.94 7.65
CA GLN A 31 -3.21 -5.01 8.61
C GLN A 31 -2.24 -3.87 8.42
N ALA A 32 -1.89 -3.59 7.18
CA ALA A 32 -0.92 -2.55 6.87
C ALA A 32 -1.43 -1.18 7.32
N GLU A 33 -2.73 -0.98 7.27
CA GLU A 33 -3.32 0.32 7.59
C GLU A 33 -3.83 0.41 9.03
N SER A 34 -3.77 -0.67 9.78
CA SER A 34 -4.40 -0.72 11.09
C SER A 34 -3.76 0.24 12.10
N GLY A 35 -2.48 0.55 11.92
CA GLY A 35 -1.75 1.40 12.85
C GLY A 35 -1.62 2.84 12.41
N ILE A 36 -2.23 3.23 11.31
CA ILE A 36 -2.09 4.58 10.80
C ILE A 36 -3.42 5.33 10.88
N ARG A 37 -3.30 6.64 10.79
CA ARG A 37 -4.46 7.52 10.78
C ARG A 37 -4.66 8.07 9.40
N THR A 38 -5.88 7.98 8.91
CA THR A 38 -6.22 8.51 7.60
C THR A 38 -7.46 9.38 7.70
N THR A 39 -7.59 10.29 6.75
CA THR A 39 -8.83 11.01 6.52
C THR A 39 -9.55 10.33 5.36
N PRO A 40 -10.82 10.66 5.11
CA PRO A 40 -11.48 10.10 3.92
C PRO A 40 -10.70 10.36 2.63
N ASN A 41 -10.03 11.50 2.56
CA ASN A 41 -9.23 11.83 1.37
C ASN A 41 -8.01 10.92 1.25
N SER A 42 -7.21 10.81 2.30
CA SER A 42 -6.00 10.00 2.23
C SER A 42 -6.33 8.52 2.13
N GLN A 43 -7.43 8.09 2.74
CA GLN A 43 -7.85 6.69 2.59
C GLN A 43 -8.17 6.38 1.14
N ARG A 44 -8.85 7.30 0.47
CA ARG A 44 -9.14 7.13 -0.94
C ARG A 44 -7.86 7.07 -1.77
N CYS A 45 -6.88 7.91 -1.42
CA CYS A 45 -5.60 7.90 -2.10
C CYS A 45 -4.86 6.58 -1.91
N LEU A 46 -4.90 6.02 -0.69
CA LEU A 46 -4.29 4.73 -0.43
C LEU A 46 -4.96 3.62 -1.23
N ASN A 47 -6.29 3.64 -1.29
CA ASN A 47 -7.02 2.64 -2.05
C ASN A 47 -6.63 2.70 -3.53
N ALA A 48 -6.55 3.91 -4.07
CA ALA A 48 -6.15 4.09 -5.46
C ALA A 48 -4.72 3.63 -5.68
N LEU A 49 -3.84 3.91 -4.73
CA LEU A 49 -2.44 3.49 -4.82
C LEU A 49 -2.33 1.96 -4.85
N ALA A 50 -3.10 1.29 -4.01
CA ALA A 50 -3.07 -0.17 -3.97
C ALA A 50 -3.47 -0.77 -5.31
N ILE A 51 -4.46 -0.17 -5.95
CA ILE A 51 -4.98 -0.68 -7.22
C ILE A 51 -4.07 -0.28 -8.39
N ASP A 52 -3.67 0.99 -8.43
CA ASP A 52 -2.93 1.52 -9.56
C ASP A 52 -1.43 1.26 -9.50
N ASN A 53 -0.88 1.22 -8.31
CA ASN A 53 0.55 1.03 -8.13
C ASN A 53 0.82 0.16 -6.90
N PRO A 54 0.44 -1.11 -6.97
CA PRO A 54 0.56 -2.00 -5.81
C PRO A 54 2.00 -2.17 -5.31
N LEU A 55 2.97 -2.06 -6.19
CA LEU A 55 4.36 -2.20 -5.77
C LEU A 55 4.76 -1.06 -4.85
N GLU A 56 4.33 0.15 -5.15
CA GLU A 56 4.61 1.30 -4.30
C GLU A 56 3.90 1.18 -2.95
N TYR A 57 2.65 0.71 -2.98
CA TYR A 57 1.91 0.46 -1.74
C TYR A 57 2.67 -0.53 -0.86
N ALA A 58 3.14 -1.62 -1.47
CA ALA A 58 3.89 -2.63 -0.75
C ALA A 58 5.17 -2.06 -0.15
N ARG A 59 5.86 -1.21 -0.91
CA ARG A 59 7.09 -0.61 -0.44
C ARG A 59 6.85 0.26 0.79
N LEU A 60 5.78 1.05 0.76
CA LEU A 60 5.43 1.89 1.91
C LEU A 60 5.11 1.04 3.13
N ALA A 61 4.38 -0.04 2.94
CA ALA A 61 4.01 -0.92 4.04
C ALA A 61 5.23 -1.59 4.66
N LEU A 62 6.12 -2.09 3.81
CA LEU A 62 7.29 -2.82 4.27
C LEU A 62 8.32 -1.92 4.93
N ASN A 63 8.40 -0.66 4.49
CA ASN A 63 9.37 0.27 5.04
C ASN A 63 8.83 1.08 6.22
N GLY A 64 7.55 0.91 6.54
CA GLY A 64 6.95 1.65 7.64
C GLY A 64 6.75 3.13 7.32
N GLU A 65 6.62 3.47 6.03
CA GLU A 65 6.50 4.86 5.60
C GLU A 65 5.08 5.27 5.24
N MET A 66 4.13 4.38 5.48
CA MET A 66 2.76 4.63 5.05
C MET A 66 2.14 5.84 5.75
N GLN A 67 2.39 6.00 7.05
CA GLN A 67 1.87 7.15 7.77
C GLN A 67 2.45 8.46 7.23
N ALA A 68 3.74 8.47 6.93
CA ALA A 68 4.37 9.66 6.37
C ALA A 68 3.78 10.02 5.01
N TRP A 69 3.51 9.01 4.20
CA TRP A 69 2.90 9.22 2.89
C TRP A 69 1.49 9.80 3.04
N VAL A 70 0.71 9.23 3.95
CA VAL A 70 -0.65 9.69 4.23
C VAL A 70 -0.64 11.13 4.73
N ASP A 71 0.26 11.44 5.64
CA ASP A 71 0.38 12.78 6.19
C ASP A 71 0.70 13.80 5.10
N ALA A 72 1.55 13.42 4.16
CA ALA A 72 1.89 14.29 3.05
C ALA A 72 0.67 14.54 2.16
N GLU A 73 -0.12 13.51 1.92
CA GLU A 73 -1.33 13.67 1.11
C GLU A 73 -2.34 14.59 1.78
N ASP A 74 -2.49 14.44 3.10
CA ASP A 74 -3.41 15.28 3.84
C ASP A 74 -2.91 16.73 3.91
N SER A 75 -1.59 16.91 3.98
CA SER A 75 -1.01 18.24 3.98
C SER A 75 -1.32 19.02 2.72
N LEU A 76 -1.39 18.33 1.60
CA LEU A 76 -1.66 18.97 0.32
C LEU A 76 -3.08 19.53 0.26
N GLU A 77 -3.93 19.07 1.15
CA GLU A 77 -5.32 19.49 1.20
C GLU A 77 -5.56 20.73 2.08
N VAL A 78 -4.54 21.19 2.75
CA VAL A 78 -4.68 22.26 3.73
C VAL A 78 -4.60 23.62 3.05
N PHE A 79 -5.69 24.13 2.63
CA PHE A 79 -5.77 25.48 2.08
C PHE A 79 -7.15 26.00 2.24
#